data_ef8a64469ec6d8f356bdb38b4d484895
#
_entry.id   ef8a64469ec6d8f356bdb38b4d484895
#
_cell.length_a   1.000
_cell.length_b   1.000
_cell.length_c   1.000
_cell.angle_alpha   90.00
_cell.angle_beta   90.00
_cell.angle_gamma   90.00
#
_symmetry.space_group_name_H-M   'P 1'
#
loop_
_entity.id
_entity.type
_entity.pdbx_description
1 polymer ?
#
loop_
_entity_poly.entity_id
_entity_poly.type
_entity_poly.pdbx_seq_one_letter_code
_entity_poly.pdbx_strand_id
1 'polypeptide(L)'
;MRITNKEQLTAHGNREGRKIVAELLDAGLDALDPYVRVKQLVHVENGKIVLHTDGFEMKGDPHAGPLEFDLKDYDRVYVIGAAKGVQRAALAMEEALGDVLTGGHVIAKHGEDIICKKIGVTLAGHPVPDEACVEGCKKIEALARDITSRDLVFTITGSGCGSLMTYPADDITIDEIARFTHMMQIEKGVPTSDLNPIRTHIDRFKGGRLSRL
;
A
#
# COMPACT_ATOMS: atom_id res chain seq x y z
N MET A 1 -11.59 16.36 -9.13
CA MET A 1 -10.69 17.52 -9.20
C MET A 1 -9.82 17.55 -7.95
N ARG A 2 -8.50 17.49 -8.13
CA ARG A 2 -7.50 17.41 -7.05
C ARG A 2 -6.84 18.75 -6.75
N ILE A 3 -6.79 19.62 -7.77
CA ILE A 3 -6.20 20.95 -7.64
C ILE A 3 -7.30 21.92 -7.19
N THR A 4 -7.31 22.24 -5.89
CA THR A 4 -8.37 23.07 -5.27
C THR A 4 -8.21 24.57 -5.54
N ASN A 5 -6.99 25.04 -5.83
CA ASN A 5 -6.65 26.43 -6.10
C ASN A 5 -6.41 26.72 -7.60
N LYS A 6 -7.05 25.96 -8.49
CA LYS A 6 -6.88 26.05 -9.95
C LYS A 6 -7.11 27.46 -10.49
N GLU A 7 -8.12 28.16 -9.99
CA GLU A 7 -8.42 29.54 -10.42
C GLU A 7 -7.26 30.50 -10.14
N GLN A 8 -6.66 30.42 -8.95
CA GLN A 8 -5.50 31.24 -8.58
C GLN A 8 -4.28 30.93 -9.45
N LEU A 9 -4.02 29.63 -9.70
CA LEU A 9 -2.90 29.21 -10.52
C LEU A 9 -3.01 29.65 -11.98
N THR A 10 -4.23 29.85 -12.48
CA THR A 10 -4.50 30.21 -13.88
C THR A 10 -4.82 31.68 -14.08
N ALA A 11 -4.81 32.51 -13.03
CA ALA A 11 -5.23 33.91 -13.08
C ALA A 11 -4.21 34.88 -13.71
N HIS A 12 -2.95 34.46 -13.89
CA HIS A 12 -1.84 35.34 -14.30
C HIS A 12 -0.93 34.71 -15.37
N GLY A 13 -0.07 35.50 -15.99
CA GLY A 13 0.84 35.10 -17.04
C GLY A 13 0.16 34.53 -18.28
N ASN A 14 0.66 33.48 -18.87
CA ASN A 14 0.01 32.75 -19.96
C ASN A 14 -1.17 31.93 -19.42
N ARG A 15 -2.33 32.57 -19.31
CA ARG A 15 -3.54 31.97 -18.71
C ARG A 15 -3.99 30.70 -19.44
N GLU A 16 -3.92 30.70 -20.77
CA GLU A 16 -4.31 29.55 -21.61
C GLU A 16 -3.40 28.35 -21.36
N GLY A 17 -2.10 28.55 -21.48
CA GLY A 17 -1.12 27.48 -21.20
C GLY A 17 -1.22 26.97 -19.76
N ARG A 18 -1.45 27.85 -18.78
CA ARG A 18 -1.64 27.45 -17.37
C ARG A 18 -2.90 26.61 -17.15
N LYS A 19 -4.01 26.91 -17.85
CA LYS A 19 -5.22 26.09 -17.81
C LYS A 19 -4.97 24.69 -18.34
N ILE A 20 -4.33 24.57 -19.50
CA ILE A 20 -3.97 23.28 -20.11
C ILE A 20 -3.09 22.46 -19.14
N VAL A 21 -2.05 23.06 -18.58
CA VAL A 21 -1.16 22.38 -17.62
C VAL A 21 -1.93 21.94 -16.37
N ALA A 22 -2.78 22.80 -15.80
CA ALA A 22 -3.56 22.47 -14.62
C ALA A 22 -4.57 21.34 -14.89
N GLU A 23 -5.15 21.27 -16.09
CA GLU A 23 -6.04 20.19 -16.51
C GLU A 23 -5.32 18.87 -16.69
N LEU A 24 -4.14 18.89 -17.30
CA LEU A 24 -3.31 17.70 -17.46
C LEU A 24 -2.83 17.15 -16.10
N LEU A 25 -2.42 18.04 -15.19
CA LEU A 25 -2.02 17.63 -13.84
C LEU A 25 -3.20 17.07 -13.04
N ASP A 26 -4.37 17.73 -13.12
CA ASP A 26 -5.58 17.27 -12.41
C ASP A 26 -6.02 15.88 -12.92
N ALA A 27 -6.01 15.66 -14.22
CA ALA A 27 -6.30 14.38 -14.84
C ALA A 27 -5.26 13.30 -14.45
N GLY A 28 -3.98 13.65 -14.42
CA GLY A 28 -2.91 12.76 -13.98
C GLY A 28 -3.06 12.35 -12.51
N LEU A 29 -3.38 13.28 -11.63
CA LEU A 29 -3.62 13.01 -10.21
C LEU A 29 -4.86 12.13 -9.99
N ASP A 30 -5.93 12.36 -10.74
CA ASP A 30 -7.12 11.50 -10.67
C ASP A 30 -6.83 10.09 -11.22
N ALA A 31 -6.03 9.98 -12.27
CA ALA A 31 -5.64 8.69 -12.84
C ALA A 31 -4.76 7.85 -11.90
N LEU A 32 -4.01 8.49 -11.01
CA LEU A 32 -3.12 7.82 -10.05
C LEU A 32 -3.77 7.54 -8.70
N ASP A 33 -5.05 7.89 -8.50
CA ASP A 33 -5.71 7.66 -7.22
C ASP A 33 -5.90 6.17 -6.93
N PRO A 34 -5.22 5.62 -5.89
CA PRO A 34 -5.31 4.20 -5.58
C PRO A 34 -6.73 3.76 -5.19
N TYR A 35 -7.55 4.64 -4.62
CA TYR A 35 -8.95 4.33 -4.34
C TYR A 35 -9.73 4.01 -5.61
N VAL A 36 -9.63 4.87 -6.63
CA VAL A 36 -10.30 4.68 -7.91
C VAL A 36 -9.81 3.41 -8.60
N ARG A 37 -8.50 3.16 -8.58
CA ARG A 37 -7.90 1.99 -9.23
C ARG A 37 -8.31 0.68 -8.56
N VAL A 38 -8.32 0.62 -7.25
CA VAL A 38 -8.78 -0.58 -6.52
C VAL A 38 -10.28 -0.81 -6.75
N LYS A 39 -11.11 0.22 -6.76
CA LYS A 39 -12.55 0.10 -7.08
C LYS A 39 -12.82 -0.40 -8.50
N GLN A 40 -11.92 -0.12 -9.44
CA GLN A 40 -12.00 -0.66 -10.81
C GLN A 40 -11.49 -2.11 -10.90
N LEU A 41 -10.53 -2.46 -10.04
CA LEU A 41 -9.87 -3.76 -10.06
C LEU A 41 -10.67 -4.85 -9.32
N VAL A 42 -11.22 -4.54 -8.13
CA VAL A 42 -11.74 -5.54 -7.19
C VAL A 42 -13.27 -5.50 -7.13
N HIS A 43 -13.90 -6.61 -7.43
CA HIS A 43 -15.36 -6.77 -7.37
C HIS A 43 -15.75 -8.07 -6.65
N VAL A 44 -16.89 -8.06 -5.98
CA VAL A 44 -17.54 -9.27 -5.46
C VAL A 44 -18.79 -9.50 -6.26
N GLU A 45 -18.78 -10.55 -7.06
CA GLU A 45 -19.88 -10.86 -7.97
C GLU A 45 -20.06 -12.38 -8.15
N ASN A 46 -21.29 -12.83 -8.29
CA ASN A 46 -21.63 -14.25 -8.54
C ASN A 46 -20.98 -15.25 -7.54
N GLY A 47 -20.80 -14.83 -6.28
CA GLY A 47 -20.15 -15.67 -5.25
C GLY A 47 -18.63 -15.78 -5.38
N LYS A 48 -18.00 -14.88 -6.11
CA LYS A 48 -16.55 -14.80 -6.31
C LYS A 48 -16.02 -13.42 -5.99
N ILE A 49 -14.74 -13.34 -5.61
CA ILE A 49 -13.95 -12.12 -5.73
C ILE A 49 -13.28 -12.16 -7.09
N VAL A 50 -13.49 -11.11 -7.89
CA VAL A 50 -12.95 -10.99 -9.24
C VAL A 50 -12.02 -9.78 -9.30
N LEU A 51 -10.78 -10.00 -9.75
CA LEU A 51 -9.84 -8.93 -10.05
C LEU A 51 -9.84 -8.70 -11.57
N HIS A 52 -10.37 -7.57 -12.01
CA HIS A 52 -10.40 -7.16 -13.41
C HIS A 52 -9.04 -6.56 -13.80
N THR A 53 -8.11 -7.42 -14.17
CA THR A 53 -6.70 -7.05 -14.45
C THR A 53 -6.47 -6.52 -15.86
N ASP A 54 -7.39 -6.76 -16.78
CA ASP A 54 -7.28 -6.43 -18.21
C ASP A 54 -6.97 -4.95 -18.51
N GLY A 55 -7.37 -4.03 -17.63
CA GLY A 55 -7.00 -2.61 -17.71
C GLY A 55 -5.57 -2.28 -17.25
N PHE A 56 -4.85 -3.24 -16.67
CA PHE A 56 -3.52 -3.08 -16.07
C PHE A 56 -2.45 -3.97 -16.72
N GLU A 57 -2.85 -4.88 -17.59
CA GLU A 57 -1.99 -5.86 -18.22
C GLU A 57 -1.40 -5.33 -19.52
N MET A 58 -0.27 -5.91 -19.92
CA MET A 58 0.35 -5.58 -21.18
C MET A 58 -0.51 -6.10 -22.34
N LYS A 59 -0.71 -5.29 -23.35
CA LYS A 59 -1.47 -5.69 -24.53
C LYS A 59 -0.81 -6.89 -25.19
N GLY A 60 -1.59 -7.98 -25.32
CA GLY A 60 -1.13 -9.23 -25.96
C GLY A 60 -0.46 -10.22 -24.98
N ASP A 61 -0.54 -10.01 -23.67
CA ASP A 61 -0.15 -11.00 -22.68
C ASP A 61 -1.08 -12.23 -22.80
N PRO A 62 -0.55 -13.44 -23.05
CA PRO A 62 -1.36 -14.65 -23.16
C PRO A 62 -1.99 -15.10 -21.84
N HIS A 63 -1.54 -14.55 -20.71
CA HIS A 63 -2.08 -14.81 -19.38
C HIS A 63 -2.99 -13.69 -18.89
N ALA A 64 -3.26 -12.68 -19.75
CA ALA A 64 -4.18 -11.60 -19.44
C ALA A 64 -5.60 -12.13 -19.23
N GLY A 65 -6.28 -11.56 -18.25
CA GLY A 65 -7.67 -11.87 -17.93
C GLY A 65 -7.98 -11.74 -16.45
N PRO A 66 -9.25 -11.74 -16.07
CA PRO A 66 -9.63 -11.60 -14.69
C PRO A 66 -9.14 -12.78 -13.85
N LEU A 67 -8.65 -12.46 -12.63
CA LEU A 67 -8.36 -13.48 -11.63
C LEU A 67 -9.61 -13.67 -10.77
N GLU A 68 -10.05 -14.91 -10.63
CA GLU A 68 -11.27 -15.24 -9.88
C GLU A 68 -10.95 -16.11 -8.66
N PHE A 69 -11.57 -15.78 -7.53
CA PHE A 69 -11.47 -16.51 -6.28
C PHE A 69 -12.88 -16.89 -5.83
N ASP A 70 -13.24 -18.17 -5.89
CA ASP A 70 -14.58 -18.65 -5.48
C ASP A 70 -14.70 -18.59 -3.95
N LEU A 71 -15.69 -17.87 -3.45
CA LEU A 71 -15.86 -17.66 -2.00
C LEU A 71 -16.12 -18.93 -1.20
N LYS A 72 -16.57 -20.03 -1.83
CA LYS A 72 -16.71 -21.33 -1.14
C LYS A 72 -15.36 -22.00 -0.81
N ASP A 73 -14.29 -21.59 -1.48
CA ASP A 73 -12.95 -22.14 -1.26
C ASP A 73 -12.24 -21.47 -0.07
N TYR A 74 -12.78 -20.35 0.43
CA TYR A 74 -12.17 -19.54 1.48
C TYR A 74 -13.14 -19.31 2.65
N ASP A 75 -12.61 -19.45 3.86
CA ASP A 75 -13.36 -19.21 5.09
C ASP A 75 -13.25 -17.74 5.54
N ARG A 76 -12.11 -17.08 5.26
CA ARG A 76 -11.82 -15.70 5.69
C ARG A 76 -11.05 -14.95 4.61
N VAL A 77 -11.27 -13.63 4.55
CA VAL A 77 -10.58 -12.72 3.62
C VAL A 77 -9.93 -11.59 4.40
N TYR A 78 -8.64 -11.41 4.21
CA TYR A 78 -7.84 -10.39 4.90
C TYR A 78 -7.16 -9.43 3.93
N VAL A 79 -6.94 -8.19 4.40
CA VAL A 79 -6.14 -7.18 3.69
C VAL A 79 -5.02 -6.71 4.61
N ILE A 80 -3.77 -6.86 4.17
CA ILE A 80 -2.59 -6.37 4.89
C ILE A 80 -1.74 -5.49 3.97
N GLY A 81 -0.87 -4.69 4.55
CA GLY A 81 0.07 -3.93 3.71
C GLY A 81 0.71 -2.72 4.35
N ALA A 82 1.54 -2.03 3.56
CA ALA A 82 2.14 -0.77 3.93
C ALA A 82 2.47 0.08 2.71
N ALA A 83 2.13 1.35 2.74
CA ALA A 83 2.58 2.34 1.77
C ALA A 83 2.24 3.76 2.26
N LYS A 84 2.85 4.77 1.65
CA LYS A 84 2.33 6.14 1.73
C LYS A 84 0.97 6.19 1.02
N GLY A 85 -0.06 6.67 1.70
CA GLY A 85 -1.42 6.69 1.16
C GLY A 85 -2.08 5.30 1.02
N VAL A 86 -1.58 4.28 1.71
CA VAL A 86 -2.15 2.91 1.69
C VAL A 86 -3.61 2.87 2.09
N GLN A 87 -4.04 3.78 2.96
CA GLN A 87 -5.41 3.82 3.46
C GLN A 87 -6.44 4.06 2.35
N ARG A 88 -6.09 4.80 1.30
CA ARG A 88 -7.00 5.00 0.16
C ARG A 88 -7.28 3.69 -0.59
N ALA A 89 -6.26 2.86 -0.79
CA ALA A 89 -6.43 1.53 -1.36
C ALA A 89 -7.16 0.59 -0.39
N ALA A 90 -6.81 0.63 0.91
CA ALA A 90 -7.43 -0.19 1.93
C ALA A 90 -8.93 0.14 2.10
N LEU A 91 -9.31 1.43 2.10
CA LEU A 91 -10.72 1.85 2.11
C LEU A 91 -11.48 1.34 0.88
N ALA A 92 -10.87 1.41 -0.30
CA ALA A 92 -11.47 0.88 -1.51
C ALA A 92 -11.65 -0.65 -1.43
N MET A 93 -10.71 -1.38 -0.82
CA MET A 93 -10.85 -2.82 -0.54
C MET A 93 -11.98 -3.08 0.46
N GLU A 94 -12.09 -2.30 1.54
CA GLU A 94 -13.21 -2.42 2.49
C GLU A 94 -14.56 -2.31 1.80
N GLU A 95 -14.71 -1.32 0.94
CA GLU A 95 -15.95 -1.05 0.23
C GLU A 95 -16.23 -2.05 -0.89
N ALA A 96 -15.19 -2.55 -1.57
CA ALA A 96 -15.34 -3.53 -2.64
C ALA A 96 -15.68 -4.92 -2.09
N LEU A 97 -15.01 -5.33 -1.00
CA LEU A 97 -15.23 -6.64 -0.38
C LEU A 97 -16.47 -6.66 0.53
N GLY A 98 -16.86 -5.52 1.11
CA GLY A 98 -18.07 -5.42 1.94
C GLY A 98 -18.07 -6.41 3.12
N ASP A 99 -19.06 -7.28 3.17
CA ASP A 99 -19.22 -8.28 4.24
C ASP A 99 -18.32 -9.51 4.09
N VAL A 100 -17.71 -9.69 2.92
CA VAL A 100 -16.75 -10.77 2.67
C VAL A 100 -15.42 -10.49 3.40
N LEU A 101 -15.08 -9.22 3.63
CA LEU A 101 -13.88 -8.83 4.35
C LEU A 101 -13.98 -9.21 5.83
N THR A 102 -13.11 -10.12 6.27
CA THR A 102 -12.97 -10.51 7.68
C THR A 102 -12.25 -9.44 8.51
N GLY A 103 -11.19 -8.85 7.96
CA GLY A 103 -10.41 -7.82 8.63
C GLY A 103 -9.08 -7.57 7.93
N GLY A 104 -8.16 -6.93 8.65
CA GLY A 104 -6.83 -6.65 8.11
C GLY A 104 -6.07 -5.62 8.94
N HIS A 105 -4.85 -5.33 8.50
CA HIS A 105 -4.04 -4.28 9.09
C HIS A 105 -3.10 -3.65 8.08
N VAL A 106 -3.05 -2.32 8.04
CA VAL A 106 -2.13 -1.58 7.17
C VAL A 106 -1.29 -0.58 7.96
N ILE A 107 -0.09 -0.31 7.45
CA ILE A 107 0.84 0.64 8.05
C ILE A 107 0.95 1.85 7.11
N ALA A 108 0.44 2.98 7.56
CA ALA A 108 0.42 4.25 6.85
C ALA A 108 1.46 5.23 7.44
N LYS A 109 1.73 6.31 6.72
CA LYS A 109 2.68 7.32 7.17
C LYS A 109 2.07 8.22 8.25
N HIS A 110 2.86 8.65 9.24
CA HIS A 110 2.47 9.71 10.18
C HIS A 110 1.93 10.95 9.46
N GLY A 111 0.91 11.57 10.06
CA GLY A 111 0.26 12.76 9.54
C GLY A 111 -0.88 12.49 8.55
N GLU A 112 -1.20 11.23 8.27
CA GLU A 112 -2.42 10.85 7.57
C GLU A 112 -3.60 10.76 8.55
N ASP A 113 -4.81 11.14 8.10
CA ASP A 113 -6.04 10.86 8.86
C ASP A 113 -6.42 9.38 8.71
N ILE A 114 -6.96 8.79 9.78
CA ILE A 114 -7.45 7.41 9.72
C ILE A 114 -8.83 7.41 9.06
N ILE A 115 -8.92 6.77 7.89
CA ILE A 115 -10.15 6.72 7.07
C ILE A 115 -10.75 5.31 6.96
N CYS A 116 -9.98 4.26 7.24
CA CYS A 116 -10.46 2.88 7.25
C CYS A 116 -11.33 2.60 8.48
N LYS A 117 -12.33 1.70 8.32
CA LYS A 117 -13.31 1.37 9.37
C LYS A 117 -13.20 -0.08 9.84
N LYS A 118 -12.92 -1.02 8.94
CA LYS A 118 -12.79 -2.46 9.20
C LYS A 118 -11.31 -2.89 9.27
N ILE A 119 -10.46 -2.28 8.44
CA ILE A 119 -9.01 -2.55 8.41
C ILE A 119 -8.33 -1.68 9.45
N GLY A 120 -7.58 -2.30 10.36
CA GLY A 120 -6.79 -1.58 11.35
C GLY A 120 -5.67 -0.77 10.70
N VAL A 121 -5.35 0.38 11.26
CA VAL A 121 -4.29 1.27 10.75
C VAL A 121 -3.28 1.56 11.86
N THR A 122 -1.99 1.44 11.53
CA THR A 122 -0.91 2.00 12.34
C THR A 122 -0.26 3.13 11.55
N LEU A 123 -0.13 4.31 12.16
CA LEU A 123 0.63 5.42 11.60
C LEU A 123 2.08 5.30 12.06
N ALA A 124 3.04 5.36 11.12
CA ALA A 124 4.44 5.04 11.36
C ALA A 124 5.41 5.94 10.59
N GLY A 125 6.70 5.84 10.94
CA GLY A 125 7.77 6.68 10.42
C GLY A 125 8.17 6.39 8.98
N HIS A 126 8.32 7.45 8.21
CA HIS A 126 8.83 7.41 6.84
C HIS A 126 9.49 8.76 6.47
N PRO A 127 10.69 8.82 5.87
CA PRO A 127 11.52 7.72 5.33
C PRO A 127 12.33 6.96 6.39
N VAL A 128 12.50 7.50 7.58
CA VAL A 128 13.18 6.85 8.70
C VAL A 128 12.13 6.06 9.49
N PRO A 129 12.32 4.73 9.67
CA PRO A 129 11.40 3.92 10.43
C PRO A 129 11.48 4.23 11.93
N ASP A 130 10.41 3.92 12.66
CA ASP A 130 10.30 4.10 14.11
C ASP A 130 9.61 2.90 14.78
N GLU A 131 9.42 2.98 16.11
CA GLU A 131 8.78 1.92 16.87
C GLU A 131 7.36 1.61 16.38
N ALA A 132 6.63 2.59 15.86
CA ALA A 132 5.29 2.36 15.30
C ALA A 132 5.33 1.43 14.06
N CYS A 133 6.43 1.40 13.29
CA CYS A 133 6.63 0.42 12.22
C CYS A 133 6.62 -1.00 12.79
N VAL A 134 7.35 -1.21 13.91
CA VAL A 134 7.43 -2.51 14.58
C VAL A 134 6.05 -2.92 15.14
N GLU A 135 5.34 -2.01 15.76
CA GLU A 135 4.00 -2.26 16.29
C GLU A 135 2.99 -2.62 15.18
N GLY A 136 3.05 -1.94 14.04
CA GLY A 136 2.25 -2.29 12.87
C GLY A 136 2.59 -3.68 12.33
N CYS A 137 3.87 -4.03 12.26
CA CYS A 137 4.32 -5.36 11.83
C CYS A 137 3.89 -6.46 12.81
N LYS A 138 3.95 -6.23 14.13
CA LYS A 138 3.44 -7.19 15.13
C LYS A 138 1.95 -7.47 14.95
N LYS A 139 1.15 -6.46 14.62
CA LYS A 139 -0.29 -6.66 14.35
C LYS A 139 -0.52 -7.49 13.09
N ILE A 140 0.26 -7.25 12.02
CA ILE A 140 0.23 -8.07 10.81
C ILE A 140 0.69 -9.50 11.12
N GLU A 141 1.76 -9.68 11.89
CA GLU A 141 2.26 -11.01 12.30
C GLU A 141 1.21 -11.78 13.11
N ALA A 142 0.51 -11.09 14.03
CA ALA A 142 -0.56 -11.71 14.82
C ALA A 142 -1.70 -12.23 13.94
N LEU A 143 -2.09 -11.46 12.90
CA LEU A 143 -3.06 -11.94 11.91
C LEU A 143 -2.51 -13.13 11.12
N ALA A 144 -1.24 -13.07 10.69
CA ALA A 144 -0.63 -14.11 9.86
C ALA A 144 -0.51 -15.46 10.58
N ARG A 145 -0.34 -15.47 11.91
CA ARG A 145 -0.25 -16.74 12.70
C ARG A 145 -1.51 -17.58 12.67
N ASP A 146 -2.68 -16.97 12.48
CA ASP A 146 -3.97 -17.65 12.47
C ASP A 146 -4.45 -17.98 11.05
N ILE A 147 -3.68 -17.61 10.02
CA ILE A 147 -4.02 -17.85 8.62
C ILE A 147 -3.79 -19.32 8.26
N THR A 148 -4.73 -19.88 7.52
CA THR A 148 -4.71 -21.24 7.00
C THR A 148 -4.76 -21.24 5.47
N SER A 149 -4.62 -22.40 4.85
CA SER A 149 -4.77 -22.56 3.39
C SER A 149 -6.18 -22.25 2.87
N ARG A 150 -7.15 -22.08 3.79
CA ARG A 150 -8.53 -21.69 3.47
C ARG A 150 -8.80 -20.19 3.65
N ASP A 151 -7.75 -19.40 3.85
CA ASP A 151 -7.90 -17.96 3.98
C ASP A 151 -7.27 -17.26 2.78
N LEU A 152 -7.92 -16.21 2.29
CA LEU A 152 -7.43 -15.37 1.20
C LEU A 152 -6.84 -14.08 1.77
N VAL A 153 -5.60 -13.78 1.41
CA VAL A 153 -4.91 -12.59 1.88
C VAL A 153 -4.53 -11.69 0.70
N PHE A 154 -5.07 -10.49 0.69
CA PHE A 154 -4.65 -9.43 -0.22
C PHE A 154 -3.56 -8.58 0.41
N THR A 155 -2.46 -8.38 -0.31
CA THR A 155 -1.35 -7.54 0.15
C THR A 155 -1.29 -6.25 -0.64
N ILE A 156 -1.38 -5.10 0.04
CA ILE A 156 -1.21 -3.77 -0.57
C ILE A 156 0.20 -3.29 -0.30
N THR A 157 1.01 -3.21 -1.36
CA THR A 157 2.37 -2.67 -1.29
C THR A 157 2.53 -1.48 -2.24
N GLY A 158 3.30 -0.49 -1.82
CA GLY A 158 3.52 0.70 -2.63
C GLY A 158 4.72 1.52 -2.15
N SER A 159 4.81 2.74 -2.65
CA SER A 159 5.91 3.65 -2.29
C SER A 159 5.98 3.87 -0.78
N GLY A 160 7.16 3.67 -0.21
CA GLY A 160 7.42 3.81 1.24
C GLY A 160 7.28 2.51 2.04
N CYS A 161 6.79 1.42 1.45
CA CYS A 161 6.66 0.13 2.12
C CYS A 161 7.97 -0.34 2.76
N GLY A 162 9.11 -0.14 2.09
CA GLY A 162 10.43 -0.53 2.58
C GLY A 162 10.84 0.09 3.92
N SER A 163 10.28 1.25 4.29
CA SER A 163 10.46 1.87 5.61
C SER A 163 9.30 1.53 6.55
N LEU A 164 8.07 1.74 6.10
CA LEU A 164 6.86 1.57 6.92
C LEU A 164 6.68 0.14 7.43
N MET A 165 7.00 -0.86 6.61
CA MET A 165 6.97 -2.28 7.00
C MET A 165 8.38 -2.73 7.43
N THR A 166 8.94 -2.07 8.46
CA THR A 166 10.22 -2.46 9.06
C THR A 166 9.97 -3.24 10.34
N TYR A 167 10.43 -4.50 10.33
CA TYR A 167 10.39 -5.40 11.48
C TYR A 167 11.79 -5.98 11.69
N PRO A 168 12.58 -5.43 12.63
CA PRO A 168 13.97 -5.82 12.81
C PRO A 168 14.14 -7.32 13.02
N ALA A 169 15.20 -7.89 12.44
CA ALA A 169 15.66 -9.23 12.76
C ALA A 169 16.14 -9.29 14.22
N ASP A 170 16.24 -10.50 14.77
CA ASP A 170 16.76 -10.69 16.12
C ASP A 170 18.16 -10.08 16.25
N ASP A 171 18.46 -9.54 17.41
CA ASP A 171 19.72 -8.84 17.75
C ASP A 171 19.90 -7.45 17.08
N ILE A 172 18.89 -6.94 16.36
CA ILE A 172 18.91 -5.63 15.75
C ILE A 172 17.75 -4.80 16.31
N THR A 173 18.03 -3.58 16.72
CA THR A 173 17.02 -2.64 17.22
C THR A 173 16.47 -1.75 16.11
N ILE A 174 15.26 -1.25 16.30
CA ILE A 174 14.68 -0.27 15.36
C ILE A 174 15.51 1.02 15.32
N ASP A 175 16.09 1.42 16.46
CA ASP A 175 16.95 2.61 16.53
C ASP A 175 18.22 2.46 15.69
N GLU A 176 18.81 1.27 15.62
CA GLU A 176 19.97 1.00 14.76
C GLU A 176 19.57 1.10 13.28
N ILE A 177 18.41 0.54 12.90
CA ILE A 177 17.90 0.67 11.53
C ILE A 177 17.54 2.12 11.20
N ALA A 178 16.97 2.86 12.15
CA ALA A 178 16.63 4.28 11.99
C ALA A 178 17.91 5.12 11.77
N ARG A 179 18.94 4.93 12.60
CA ARG A 179 20.24 5.62 12.46
C ARG A 179 20.92 5.26 11.15
N PHE A 180 20.95 3.97 10.79
CA PHE A 180 21.49 3.52 9.51
C PHE A 180 20.76 4.18 8.33
N THR A 181 19.43 4.19 8.35
CA THR A 181 18.61 4.80 7.30
C THR A 181 18.84 6.31 7.22
N HIS A 182 18.89 7.01 8.35
CA HIS A 182 19.15 8.45 8.39
C HIS A 182 20.52 8.77 7.80
N MET A 183 21.57 8.11 8.30
CA MET A 183 22.94 8.33 7.83
C MET A 183 23.10 8.04 6.34
N MET A 184 22.60 6.92 5.86
CA MET A 184 22.84 6.50 4.48
C MET A 184 21.93 7.20 3.48
N GLN A 185 20.62 7.27 3.79
CA GLN A 185 19.64 7.80 2.85
C GLN A 185 19.51 9.32 2.92
N ILE A 186 19.52 9.90 4.14
CA ILE A 186 19.26 11.33 4.31
C ILE A 186 20.57 12.14 4.22
N GLU A 187 21.59 11.75 4.98
CA GLU A 187 22.85 12.51 5.00
C GLU A 187 23.72 12.26 3.77
N LYS A 188 23.84 10.99 3.35
CA LYS A 188 24.73 10.60 2.24
C LYS A 188 24.02 10.49 0.89
N GLY A 189 22.68 10.54 0.86
CA GLY A 189 21.90 10.49 -0.38
C GLY A 189 22.00 9.15 -1.12
N VAL A 190 22.27 8.04 -0.42
CA VAL A 190 22.37 6.72 -1.04
C VAL A 190 20.99 6.31 -1.59
N PRO A 191 20.91 5.87 -2.85
CA PRO A 191 19.66 5.44 -3.46
C PRO A 191 19.00 4.30 -2.71
N THR A 192 17.67 4.29 -2.68
CA THR A 192 16.89 3.24 -2.01
C THR A 192 17.17 1.85 -2.58
N SER A 193 17.45 1.75 -3.89
CA SER A 193 17.86 0.50 -4.56
C SER A 193 19.06 -0.15 -3.89
N ASP A 194 20.05 0.64 -3.48
CA ASP A 194 21.30 0.15 -2.89
C ASP A 194 21.13 -0.20 -1.40
N LEU A 195 20.14 0.42 -0.75
CA LEU A 195 19.80 0.14 0.66
C LEU A 195 18.88 -1.08 0.82
N ASN A 196 18.06 -1.38 -0.17
CA ASN A 196 17.08 -2.47 -0.07
C ASN A 196 17.69 -3.87 0.14
N PRO A 197 18.82 -4.24 -0.47
CA PRO A 197 19.48 -5.51 -0.15
C PRO A 197 19.83 -5.63 1.33
N ILE A 198 20.40 -4.58 1.93
CA ILE A 198 20.74 -4.56 3.36
C ILE A 198 19.47 -4.66 4.20
N ARG A 199 18.48 -3.81 3.93
CA ARG A 199 17.18 -3.81 4.63
C ARG A 199 16.49 -5.19 4.59
N THR A 200 16.61 -5.89 3.47
CA THR A 200 16.06 -7.25 3.34
C THR A 200 16.72 -8.24 4.29
N HIS A 201 18.03 -8.14 4.51
CA HIS A 201 18.76 -9.06 5.38
C HIS A 201 18.51 -8.84 6.88
N ILE A 202 18.28 -7.60 7.28
CA ILE A 202 18.09 -7.20 8.68
C ILE A 202 16.62 -7.09 9.12
N ASP A 203 15.71 -7.70 8.36
CA ASP A 203 14.27 -7.57 8.58
C ASP A 203 13.57 -8.93 8.55
N ARG A 204 12.56 -9.12 9.40
CA ARG A 204 11.82 -10.38 9.55
C ARG A 204 10.74 -10.59 8.49
N PHE A 205 10.27 -9.52 7.83
CA PHE A 205 9.18 -9.59 6.85
C PHE A 205 9.66 -9.53 5.40
N LYS A 206 10.75 -8.79 5.16
CA LYS A 206 11.25 -8.57 3.80
C LYS A 206 11.85 -9.83 3.16
N GLY A 207 12.04 -9.78 1.84
CA GLY A 207 12.59 -10.91 1.09
C GLY A 207 11.69 -12.13 1.02
N GLY A 208 10.37 -11.92 1.04
CA GLY A 208 9.38 -12.99 0.97
C GLY A 208 9.16 -13.74 2.29
N ARG A 209 9.71 -13.23 3.43
CA ARG A 209 9.54 -13.92 4.72
C ARG A 209 8.12 -13.80 5.25
N LEU A 210 7.46 -12.65 5.08
CA LEU A 210 6.05 -12.49 5.46
C LEU A 210 5.13 -13.51 4.78
N SER A 211 5.39 -13.85 3.52
CA SER A 211 4.56 -14.81 2.77
C SER A 211 4.83 -16.28 3.13
N ARG A 212 5.71 -16.54 4.09
CA ARG A 212 6.03 -17.88 4.58
C ARG A 212 5.50 -18.16 5.98
N LEU A 213 4.90 -17.12 6.61
CA LEU A 213 4.20 -17.27 7.89
C LEU A 213 2.85 -17.94 7.67
#